data_6deeb05bc9fcab05bad3b34de7d72ecc
#
_entry.id   6deeb05bc9fcab05bad3b34de7d72ecc
#
_cell.length_a   1.000
_cell.length_b   1.000
_cell.length_c   1.000
_cell.angle_alpha   90.00
_cell.angle_beta   90.00
_cell.angle_gamma   90.00
#
_symmetry.space_group_name_H-M   'P 1'
#
loop_
_entity.id
_entity.type
_entity.pdbx_description
1 polymer ?
#
loop_
_entity_poly.entity_id
_entity_poly.type
_entity_poly.pdbx_seq_one_letter_code
_entity_poly.pdbx_strand_id
1 'polypeptide(L)'
;MANNFALREMKLNNGMVDSLNINLLPKEACHDAMMLKTKRMLTASSKRNSATGQKLPFLIRQRKDRIKEMETEFSQSFPPGPPKTQSFFRSSFRNEHFSSASNNDPESFHCAIGPVLVLAQFFGVLPVSGVLRPTPLKMKFVKFSFLTFYAASITATVLVMAILSIIHMIRTLNAKTFAVKGGIAAAMSGAMFYGNCMMGLILFFWLSPRWVTLQRDWRSMEQFIDSNKMQRPKLRWRLYAISSTILFLAVIEHILSIAVNAEKHDYKKGSENATFQDFLQIYCENSHAFILDTVAYNFALGMLIFIVSKLATFTWNFTDVFVMMVATGLAERYKMLNKDVMNSTSKHRNAIDWSGYREDYAALSCMVKKVDSDIAPIILLSFANNLYFICLQLLNGLSKSENSILDNVYFFGSFIFLVGRTVTVTLLTSRINDQSKLVLPALYNCSASTYNVETERLIYLLTTDEIALTGLRFFSITRNFMLANAFTKYTCRWLVQL
;
A
#
# COMPACT_ATOMS: atom_id res chain seq x y z
N MET A 1 51.28 -5.41 -4.17
CA MET A 1 50.08 -6.03 -4.77
C MET A 1 48.76 -5.50 -4.18
N ALA A 2 48.78 -4.63 -3.15
CA ALA A 2 47.53 -4.11 -2.53
C ALA A 2 46.90 -2.88 -3.22
N ASN A 3 47.64 -2.16 -4.07
CA ASN A 3 47.11 -0.93 -4.69
C ASN A 3 46.34 -1.13 -6.01
N ASN A 4 46.31 -2.33 -6.55
CA ASN A 4 45.58 -2.61 -7.78
C ASN A 4 44.16 -3.16 -7.56
N PHE A 5 43.80 -3.51 -6.33
CA PHE A 5 42.45 -3.97 -5.98
C PHE A 5 41.50 -2.81 -5.68
N ALA A 6 41.98 -1.74 -5.06
CA ALA A 6 41.17 -0.56 -4.72
C ALA A 6 40.73 0.25 -5.95
N LEU A 7 41.55 0.27 -7.02
CA LEU A 7 41.23 0.99 -8.27
C LEU A 7 40.22 0.25 -9.17
N ARG A 8 40.03 -1.07 -8.95
CA ARG A 8 39.03 -1.86 -9.67
C ARG A 8 37.64 -1.75 -9.07
N GLU A 9 37.55 -1.61 -7.75
CA GLU A 9 36.26 -1.38 -7.07
C GLU A 9 35.71 0.03 -7.26
N MET A 10 36.57 1.07 -7.35
CA MET A 10 36.13 2.42 -7.68
C MET A 10 35.58 2.58 -9.10
N LYS A 11 36.06 1.78 -10.07
CA LYS A 11 35.51 1.81 -11.43
C LYS A 11 34.18 1.05 -11.59
N LEU A 12 33.92 0.07 -10.71
CA LEU A 12 32.63 -0.65 -10.69
C LEU A 12 31.52 0.17 -10.00
N ASN A 13 31.85 0.96 -8.99
CA ASN A 13 30.87 1.81 -8.32
C ASN A 13 30.42 3.04 -9.14
N ASN A 14 31.27 3.61 -9.98
CA ASN A 14 30.88 4.72 -10.85
C ASN A 14 29.97 4.31 -12.02
N GLY A 15 30.04 3.07 -12.47
CA GLY A 15 29.11 2.55 -13.48
C GLY A 15 27.70 2.26 -12.96
N MET A 16 27.54 2.08 -11.63
CA MET A 16 26.26 1.78 -11.01
C MET A 16 25.50 3.04 -10.56
N VAL A 17 26.20 4.16 -10.35
CA VAL A 17 25.61 5.45 -9.99
C VAL A 17 24.97 6.12 -11.21
N ASP A 18 25.54 5.95 -12.42
CA ASP A 18 24.97 6.49 -13.65
C ASP A 18 23.68 5.79 -14.12
N SER A 19 23.45 4.53 -13.70
CA SER A 19 22.20 3.83 -14.01
C SER A 19 21.04 4.15 -13.06
N LEU A 20 21.31 4.70 -11.87
CA LEU A 20 20.29 5.09 -10.89
C LEU A 20 19.73 6.51 -11.09
N ASN A 21 20.42 7.36 -11.87
CA ASN A 21 20.00 8.75 -12.09
C ASN A 21 19.04 8.96 -13.28
N ILE A 22 18.70 7.93 -14.05
CA ILE A 22 17.83 8.07 -15.23
C ILE A 22 16.33 8.09 -14.87
N ASN A 23 15.95 7.65 -13.68
CA ASN A 23 14.54 7.52 -13.28
C ASN A 23 13.94 8.69 -12.46
N LEU A 24 14.70 9.78 -12.24
CA LEU A 24 14.24 10.94 -11.45
C LEU A 24 13.95 12.21 -12.26
N LEU A 25 14.08 12.18 -13.58
CA LEU A 25 13.77 13.33 -14.43
C LEU A 25 12.28 13.35 -14.80
N PRO A 26 11.61 14.52 -14.75
CA PRO A 26 10.26 14.69 -15.29
C PRO A 26 10.21 14.26 -16.76
N LYS A 27 9.07 13.71 -17.21
CA LYS A 27 8.89 13.23 -18.61
C LYS A 27 9.23 14.29 -19.68
N GLU A 28 9.13 15.57 -19.37
CA GLU A 28 9.54 16.70 -20.24
C GLU A 28 11.05 16.75 -20.44
N ALA A 29 11.84 16.52 -19.39
CA ALA A 29 13.30 16.49 -19.48
C ALA A 29 13.84 15.30 -20.31
N CYS A 30 13.11 14.19 -20.33
CA CYS A 30 13.46 13.02 -21.15
C CYS A 30 13.17 13.26 -22.65
N HIS A 31 12.10 13.99 -22.96
CA HIS A 31 11.77 14.42 -24.31
C HIS A 31 12.82 15.40 -24.86
N ASP A 32 13.24 16.38 -24.05
CA ASP A 32 14.26 17.37 -24.44
C ASP A 32 15.65 16.72 -24.57
N ALA A 33 16.02 15.78 -23.73
CA ALA A 33 17.28 15.03 -23.85
C ALA A 33 17.31 14.16 -25.11
N MET A 34 16.18 13.56 -25.50
CA MET A 34 16.05 12.77 -26.73
C MET A 34 16.11 13.67 -27.97
N MET A 35 15.50 14.86 -27.94
CA MET A 35 15.57 15.86 -29.00
C MET A 35 16.97 16.44 -29.14
N LEU A 36 17.70 16.66 -28.02
CA LEU A 36 19.09 17.13 -28.07
C LEU A 36 20.04 16.07 -28.63
N LYS A 37 19.82 14.79 -28.31
CA LYS A 37 20.60 13.67 -28.86
C LYS A 37 20.37 13.49 -30.37
N THR A 38 19.13 13.64 -30.80
CA THR A 38 18.76 13.61 -32.24
C THR A 38 19.35 14.81 -32.98
N LYS A 39 19.34 16.01 -32.39
CA LYS A 39 19.94 17.22 -32.95
C LYS A 39 21.47 17.09 -33.05
N ARG A 40 22.15 16.49 -32.08
CA ARG A 40 23.61 16.23 -32.13
C ARG A 40 23.98 15.17 -33.18
N MET A 41 23.15 14.13 -33.37
CA MET A 41 23.36 13.15 -34.44
C MET A 41 23.17 13.77 -35.84
N LEU A 42 22.21 14.67 -36.00
CA LEU A 42 21.99 15.39 -37.27
C LEU A 42 23.11 16.39 -37.61
N THR A 43 23.66 17.07 -36.58
CA THR A 43 24.82 18.00 -36.79
C THR A 43 26.12 17.23 -37.03
N ALA A 44 26.33 16.07 -36.43
CA ALA A 44 27.49 15.21 -36.70
C ALA A 44 27.45 14.59 -38.11
N SER A 45 26.26 14.23 -38.60
CA SER A 45 26.05 13.76 -39.99
C SER A 45 26.26 14.88 -41.03
N SER A 46 25.85 16.10 -40.71
CA SER A 46 26.05 17.28 -41.60
C SER A 46 27.52 17.66 -41.76
N LYS A 47 28.35 17.55 -40.70
CA LYS A 47 29.79 17.83 -40.76
C LYS A 47 30.59 16.76 -41.54
N ARG A 48 30.10 15.52 -41.61
CA ARG A 48 30.77 14.44 -42.36
C ARG A 48 30.51 14.50 -43.85
N ASN A 49 29.43 15.13 -44.32
CA ASN A 49 29.00 15.20 -45.72
C ASN A 49 29.43 16.49 -46.45
N SER A 50 30.14 17.40 -45.77
CA SER A 50 30.73 18.59 -46.43
C SER A 50 32.03 18.33 -47.17
N ALA A 51 32.57 17.07 -47.12
CA ALA A 51 33.83 16.68 -47.76
C ALA A 51 33.65 15.98 -49.14
N THR A 52 32.41 15.68 -49.55
CA THR A 52 32.13 15.09 -50.87
C THR A 52 31.00 15.86 -51.52
N GLY A 53 31.42 16.74 -52.45
CA GLY A 53 30.51 17.60 -53.25
C GLY A 53 29.69 16.80 -54.26
N GLN A 54 28.50 16.31 -53.86
CA GLN A 54 27.46 15.88 -54.80
C GLN A 54 26.06 16.03 -54.21
N LYS A 55 25.24 16.77 -55.00
CA LYS A 55 23.76 16.94 -55.02
C LYS A 55 22.95 16.20 -53.93
N LEU A 56 22.71 16.81 -52.76
CA LEU A 56 21.87 16.28 -51.67
C LEU A 56 20.68 17.16 -51.24
N PRO A 57 20.09 18.08 -52.03
CA PRO A 57 18.91 18.83 -51.56
C PRO A 57 17.59 18.08 -51.74
N PHE A 58 17.49 17.19 -52.74
CA PHE A 58 16.20 16.55 -53.06
C PHE A 58 15.79 15.44 -52.09
N LEU A 59 16.73 14.59 -51.70
CA LEU A 59 16.46 13.49 -50.79
C LEU A 59 16.19 13.95 -49.33
N ILE A 60 16.82 15.05 -48.90
CA ILE A 60 16.60 15.66 -47.61
C ILE A 60 15.21 16.30 -47.52
N ARG A 61 14.77 16.93 -48.63
CA ARG A 61 13.43 17.53 -48.70
C ARG A 61 12.35 16.47 -48.70
N GLN A 62 12.49 15.40 -49.46
CA GLN A 62 11.57 14.26 -49.48
C GLN A 62 11.49 13.51 -48.15
N ARG A 63 12.59 13.42 -47.39
CA ARG A 63 12.63 12.83 -46.08
C ARG A 63 11.99 13.72 -45.00
N LYS A 64 12.13 15.02 -45.14
CA LYS A 64 11.53 16.03 -44.26
C LYS A 64 10.02 16.12 -44.49
N ASP A 65 9.57 15.97 -45.72
CA ASP A 65 8.15 15.98 -46.07
C ASP A 65 7.48 14.66 -45.60
N ARG A 66 8.12 13.49 -45.72
CA ARG A 66 7.64 12.22 -45.15
C ARG A 66 7.61 12.22 -43.61
N ILE A 67 8.56 12.88 -42.95
CA ILE A 67 8.54 13.00 -41.49
C ILE A 67 7.38 13.92 -41.07
N LYS A 68 7.12 15.00 -41.82
CA LYS A 68 5.95 15.85 -41.56
C LYS A 68 4.61 15.16 -41.84
N GLU A 69 4.53 14.35 -42.88
CA GLU A 69 3.34 13.50 -43.14
C GLU A 69 3.14 12.49 -42.03
N MET A 70 4.19 11.78 -41.58
CA MET A 70 4.11 10.87 -40.44
C MET A 70 3.76 11.59 -39.13
N GLU A 71 4.28 12.79 -38.87
CA GLU A 71 3.92 13.60 -37.70
C GLU A 71 2.47 14.08 -37.77
N THR A 72 1.95 14.38 -38.96
CA THR A 72 0.53 14.78 -39.15
C THR A 72 -0.40 13.58 -39.09
N GLU A 73 -0.06 12.44 -39.66
CA GLU A 73 -0.83 11.18 -39.50
C GLU A 73 -0.80 10.68 -38.05
N PHE A 74 0.35 10.79 -37.39
CA PHE A 74 0.48 10.44 -35.97
C PHE A 74 -0.31 11.41 -35.06
N SER A 75 -0.33 12.72 -35.38
CA SER A 75 -1.16 13.71 -34.67
C SER A 75 -2.66 13.56 -34.92
N GLN A 76 -3.08 13.03 -36.07
CA GLN A 76 -4.48 12.80 -36.42
C GLN A 76 -4.98 11.45 -35.90
N SER A 77 -4.10 10.45 -35.74
CA SER A 77 -4.46 9.12 -35.23
C SER A 77 -4.48 9.00 -33.70
N PHE A 78 -3.87 9.95 -32.98
CA PHE A 78 -3.93 10.01 -31.53
C PHE A 78 -4.72 11.25 -31.10
N PRO A 79 -5.83 11.09 -30.37
CA PRO A 79 -6.49 12.24 -29.75
C PRO A 79 -5.52 12.94 -28.78
N PRO A 80 -5.60 14.29 -28.64
CA PRO A 80 -4.70 15.07 -27.81
C PRO A 80 -4.70 14.58 -26.38
N GLY A 81 -3.54 14.24 -25.84
CA GLY A 81 -3.15 13.89 -24.49
C GLY A 81 -4.14 13.17 -23.57
N PRO A 82 -3.73 12.40 -22.58
CA PRO A 82 -4.66 11.65 -21.76
C PRO A 82 -5.72 12.61 -21.20
N PRO A 83 -7.02 12.35 -21.42
CA PRO A 83 -8.07 13.18 -20.88
C PRO A 83 -7.85 13.28 -19.38
N LYS A 84 -7.93 14.50 -18.83
CA LYS A 84 -7.84 14.72 -17.38
C LYS A 84 -8.73 13.68 -16.71
N THR A 85 -8.16 12.77 -15.96
CA THR A 85 -8.76 11.53 -15.44
C THR A 85 -10.13 11.75 -14.77
N GLN A 86 -10.38 12.95 -14.28
CA GLN A 86 -11.65 13.39 -13.70
C GLN A 86 -12.79 13.61 -14.74
N SER A 87 -12.48 13.92 -15.99
CA SER A 87 -13.50 14.16 -17.02
C SER A 87 -14.03 12.86 -17.61
N PHE A 88 -13.18 11.84 -17.74
CA PHE A 88 -13.58 10.51 -18.21
C PHE A 88 -14.58 9.84 -17.24
N PHE A 89 -14.30 9.85 -15.93
CA PHE A 89 -15.25 9.35 -14.92
C PHE A 89 -16.57 10.13 -14.94
N ARG A 90 -16.50 11.44 -15.13
CA ARG A 90 -17.72 12.29 -15.10
C ARG A 90 -18.59 12.18 -16.36
N SER A 91 -18.01 11.94 -17.53
CA SER A 91 -18.74 11.84 -18.79
C SER A 91 -19.28 10.43 -19.08
N SER A 92 -18.47 9.39 -18.83
CA SER A 92 -18.89 8.00 -19.13
C SER A 92 -19.93 7.47 -18.15
N PHE A 93 -19.90 7.90 -16.87
CA PHE A 93 -20.85 7.39 -15.86
C PHE A 93 -22.09 8.28 -15.63
N ARG A 94 -22.22 9.42 -16.31
CA ARG A 94 -23.33 10.37 -16.05
C ARG A 94 -24.61 10.08 -16.85
N ASN A 95 -24.55 9.36 -17.95
CA ASN A 95 -25.64 9.25 -18.93
C ASN A 95 -26.43 7.95 -18.91
N GLU A 96 -26.13 6.98 -18.04
CA GLU A 96 -26.94 5.77 -17.97
C GLU A 96 -27.95 5.86 -16.82
N HIS A 97 -29.23 5.70 -17.17
CA HIS A 97 -30.33 5.50 -16.25
C HIS A 97 -30.01 4.34 -15.32
N PHE A 98 -29.66 4.63 -14.07
CA PHE A 98 -29.48 3.65 -13.01
C PHE A 98 -30.78 2.84 -12.84
N SER A 99 -30.85 1.66 -13.42
CA SER A 99 -31.95 0.74 -13.17
C SER A 99 -31.94 0.33 -11.70
N SER A 100 -33.01 0.62 -10.99
CA SER A 100 -33.17 0.39 -9.55
C SER A 100 -33.08 -1.09 -9.11
N ALA A 101 -33.07 -2.02 -10.05
CA ALA A 101 -33.12 -3.47 -9.79
C ALA A 101 -31.81 -4.10 -9.30
N SER A 102 -30.66 -3.43 -9.45
CA SER A 102 -29.33 -3.98 -9.07
C SER A 102 -28.73 -3.42 -7.77
N ASN A 103 -29.54 -2.74 -6.92
CA ASN A 103 -29.01 -2.01 -5.77
C ASN A 103 -28.55 -2.90 -4.59
N ASN A 104 -28.95 -4.17 -4.49
CA ASN A 104 -28.64 -5.06 -3.37
C ASN A 104 -27.74 -6.22 -3.81
N ASP A 105 -26.47 -5.93 -4.10
CA ASP A 105 -25.49 -6.97 -4.38
C ASP A 105 -24.65 -7.27 -3.13
N PRO A 106 -24.84 -8.45 -2.48
CA PRO A 106 -24.10 -8.81 -1.27
C PRO A 106 -22.60 -9.05 -1.53
N GLU A 107 -22.22 -9.31 -2.78
CA GLU A 107 -20.82 -9.52 -3.18
C GLU A 107 -20.14 -8.24 -3.66
N SER A 108 -20.81 -7.09 -3.60
CA SER A 108 -20.17 -5.79 -3.85
C SER A 108 -19.10 -5.52 -2.81
N PHE A 109 -18.02 -4.82 -3.19
CA PHE A 109 -16.96 -4.46 -2.28
C PHE A 109 -17.48 -3.71 -1.04
N HIS A 110 -18.42 -2.80 -1.24
CA HIS A 110 -19.06 -2.04 -0.16
C HIS A 110 -19.73 -2.96 0.88
N CYS A 111 -20.55 -3.91 0.43
CA CYS A 111 -21.23 -4.85 1.34
C CYS A 111 -20.24 -5.82 2.00
N ALA A 112 -19.23 -6.24 1.26
CA ALA A 112 -18.25 -7.21 1.75
C ALA A 112 -17.31 -6.62 2.81
N ILE A 113 -16.90 -5.34 2.71
CA ILE A 113 -16.02 -4.69 3.68
C ILE A 113 -16.79 -4.12 4.89
N GLY A 114 -18.09 -3.86 4.75
CA GLY A 114 -18.93 -3.17 5.75
C GLY A 114 -18.78 -3.66 7.19
N PRO A 115 -18.94 -4.96 7.50
CA PRO A 115 -18.81 -5.49 8.86
C PRO A 115 -17.44 -5.24 9.50
N VAL A 116 -16.36 -5.32 8.70
CA VAL A 116 -15.01 -5.04 9.20
C VAL A 116 -14.82 -3.56 9.49
N LEU A 117 -15.47 -2.68 8.71
CA LEU A 117 -15.47 -1.24 8.99
C LEU A 117 -16.26 -0.89 10.24
N VAL A 118 -17.36 -1.61 10.56
CA VAL A 118 -18.08 -1.42 11.83
C VAL A 118 -17.19 -1.77 13.01
N LEU A 119 -16.45 -2.87 12.92
CA LEU A 119 -15.47 -3.22 13.94
C LEU A 119 -14.42 -2.11 14.10
N ALA A 120 -13.92 -1.57 13.00
CA ALA A 120 -12.96 -0.45 13.03
C ALA A 120 -13.54 0.81 13.69
N GLN A 121 -14.81 1.11 13.45
CA GLN A 121 -15.50 2.24 14.06
C GLN A 121 -15.64 2.09 15.58
N PHE A 122 -15.83 0.87 16.08
CA PHE A 122 -15.79 0.60 17.51
C PHE A 122 -14.46 1.01 18.15
N PHE A 123 -13.36 0.88 17.42
CA PHE A 123 -12.03 1.34 17.83
C PHE A 123 -11.69 2.78 17.43
N GLY A 124 -12.68 3.57 17.00
CA GLY A 124 -12.49 4.98 16.62
C GLY A 124 -11.86 5.21 15.25
N VAL A 125 -11.73 4.17 14.43
CA VAL A 125 -11.12 4.26 13.08
C VAL A 125 -12.20 4.51 12.03
N LEU A 126 -11.96 5.42 11.09
CA LEU A 126 -12.80 5.72 9.93
C LEU A 126 -14.27 6.07 10.30
N PRO A 127 -14.54 7.23 10.90
CA PRO A 127 -15.86 7.64 11.39
C PRO A 127 -16.82 8.01 10.25
N VAL A 128 -17.35 7.01 9.55
CA VAL A 128 -18.28 7.15 8.42
C VAL A 128 -19.59 6.45 8.74
N SER A 129 -20.72 7.16 8.66
CA SER A 129 -22.04 6.57 8.91
C SER A 129 -22.57 5.83 7.68
N GLY A 130 -23.36 4.77 7.91
CA GLY A 130 -24.06 4.04 6.86
C GLY A 130 -23.25 2.94 6.18
N VAL A 131 -22.16 2.43 6.79
CA VAL A 131 -21.28 1.38 6.22
C VAL A 131 -21.97 0.03 6.03
N LEU A 132 -23.03 -0.29 6.81
CA LEU A 132 -23.82 -1.52 6.64
C LEU A 132 -25.03 -1.35 5.69
N ARG A 133 -25.24 -0.16 5.16
CA ARG A 133 -26.35 0.04 4.22
C ARG A 133 -26.05 -0.72 2.91
N PRO A 134 -27.07 -1.26 2.24
CA PRO A 134 -26.84 -2.07 1.03
C PRO A 134 -26.25 -1.25 -0.13
N THR A 135 -26.33 0.09 -0.07
CA THR A 135 -25.80 0.97 -1.10
C THR A 135 -24.89 2.05 -0.51
N PRO A 136 -23.74 2.35 -1.14
CA PRO A 136 -22.83 3.40 -0.68
C PRO A 136 -23.40 4.81 -0.85
N LEU A 137 -24.52 4.97 -1.59
CA LEU A 137 -25.21 6.27 -1.73
C LEU A 137 -25.67 6.83 -0.39
N LYS A 138 -26.01 5.95 0.57
CA LYS A 138 -26.47 6.33 1.90
C LYS A 138 -25.31 6.55 2.90
N MET A 139 -24.07 6.32 2.49
CA MET A 139 -22.89 6.65 3.31
C MET A 139 -22.70 8.15 3.39
N LYS A 140 -22.35 8.62 4.59
CA LYS A 140 -22.09 10.04 4.85
C LYS A 140 -20.99 10.20 5.90
N PHE A 141 -20.13 11.18 5.69
CA PHE A 141 -19.26 11.71 6.74
C PHE A 141 -19.89 12.99 7.29
N VAL A 142 -20.21 13.01 8.57
CA VAL A 142 -20.82 14.16 9.24
C VAL A 142 -19.82 14.68 10.27
N LYS A 143 -19.34 15.91 10.09
CA LYS A 143 -18.29 16.50 10.95
C LYS A 143 -18.69 16.56 12.42
N PHE A 144 -19.96 16.87 12.71
CA PHE A 144 -20.51 16.98 14.06
C PHE A 144 -21.47 15.81 14.34
N SER A 145 -20.98 14.59 14.32
CA SER A 145 -21.72 13.40 14.71
C SER A 145 -21.09 12.76 15.95
N PHE A 146 -21.88 11.99 16.70
CA PHE A 146 -21.37 11.22 17.84
C PHE A 146 -20.17 10.36 17.45
N LEU A 147 -20.23 9.66 16.30
CA LEU A 147 -19.16 8.82 15.81
C LEU A 147 -17.86 9.62 15.52
N THR A 148 -18.00 10.81 14.95
CA THR A 148 -16.86 11.69 14.68
C THR A 148 -16.25 12.24 15.96
N PHE A 149 -17.09 12.64 16.94
CA PHE A 149 -16.63 13.10 18.24
C PHE A 149 -15.93 11.97 19.00
N TYR A 150 -16.49 10.76 19.00
CA TYR A 150 -15.89 9.57 19.61
C TYR A 150 -14.51 9.27 19.01
N ALA A 151 -14.40 9.22 17.68
CA ALA A 151 -13.12 8.99 17.00
C ALA A 151 -12.10 10.11 17.29
N ALA A 152 -12.55 11.36 17.35
CA ALA A 152 -11.69 12.50 17.69
C ALA A 152 -11.19 12.41 19.15
N SER A 153 -12.04 11.98 20.10
CA SER A 153 -11.65 11.76 21.49
C SER A 153 -10.59 10.69 21.64
N ILE A 154 -10.75 9.54 20.96
CA ILE A 154 -9.72 8.47 20.92
C ILE A 154 -8.43 9.01 20.32
N THR A 155 -8.49 9.70 19.19
CA THR A 155 -7.32 10.29 18.54
C THR A 155 -6.60 11.27 19.46
N ALA A 156 -7.33 12.14 20.18
CA ALA A 156 -6.77 13.07 21.15
C ALA A 156 -6.08 12.35 22.32
N THR A 157 -6.67 11.27 22.83
CA THR A 157 -6.07 10.48 23.91
C THR A 157 -4.78 9.78 23.46
N VAL A 158 -4.77 9.18 22.26
CA VAL A 158 -3.56 8.57 21.68
C VAL A 158 -2.50 9.64 21.38
N LEU A 159 -2.90 10.86 21.00
CA LEU A 159 -1.98 12.00 20.82
C LEU A 159 -1.28 12.36 22.14
N VAL A 160 -2.01 12.41 23.25
CA VAL A 160 -1.43 12.66 24.57
C VAL A 160 -0.39 11.57 24.91
N MET A 161 -0.73 10.29 24.68
CA MET A 161 0.20 9.17 24.88
C MET A 161 1.46 9.31 24.01
N ALA A 162 1.30 9.69 22.75
CA ALA A 162 2.41 9.92 21.83
C ALA A 162 3.33 11.07 22.31
N ILE A 163 2.75 12.19 22.74
CA ILE A 163 3.51 13.34 23.27
C ILE A 163 4.31 12.93 24.52
N LEU A 164 3.69 12.26 25.48
CA LEU A 164 4.36 11.80 26.70
C LEU A 164 5.49 10.82 26.37
N SER A 165 5.26 9.88 25.43
CA SER A 165 6.28 8.95 24.96
C SER A 165 7.47 9.66 24.29
N ILE A 166 7.21 10.70 23.49
CA ILE A 166 8.27 11.48 22.83
C ILE A 166 9.07 12.28 23.86
N ILE A 167 8.41 12.90 24.83
CA ILE A 167 9.09 13.62 25.92
C ILE A 167 9.99 12.67 26.72
N HIS A 168 9.50 11.50 27.08
CA HIS A 168 10.28 10.47 27.76
C HIS A 168 11.47 10.01 26.89
N MET A 169 11.26 9.75 25.61
CA MET A 169 12.32 9.41 24.67
C MET A 169 13.44 10.48 24.67
N ILE A 170 13.08 11.75 24.56
CA ILE A 170 14.05 12.86 24.54
C ILE A 170 14.82 12.92 25.86
N ARG A 171 14.17 12.69 27.01
CA ARG A 171 14.82 12.69 28.33
C ARG A 171 15.74 11.49 28.56
N THR A 172 15.40 10.33 27.99
CA THR A 172 16.16 9.09 28.18
C THR A 172 17.27 8.89 27.15
N LEU A 173 17.22 9.55 26.00
CA LEU A 173 18.27 9.52 24.98
C LEU A 173 19.48 10.35 25.43
N ASN A 174 20.44 9.67 26.06
CA ASN A 174 21.72 10.25 26.51
C ASN A 174 22.89 9.34 26.11
N ALA A 175 24.11 9.78 26.34
CA ALA A 175 25.33 9.05 25.98
C ALA A 175 25.37 7.61 26.58
N LYS A 176 24.80 7.41 27.79
CA LYS A 176 24.68 6.07 28.40
C LYS A 176 23.72 5.16 27.67
N THR A 177 22.63 5.70 27.14
CA THR A 177 21.64 4.93 26.33
C THR A 177 22.27 4.44 25.03
N PHE A 178 23.15 5.21 24.42
CA PHE A 178 23.90 4.79 23.22
C PHE A 178 24.95 3.71 23.54
N ALA A 179 25.50 3.69 24.76
CA ALA A 179 26.49 2.69 25.16
C ALA A 179 25.87 1.31 25.49
N VAL A 180 24.58 1.25 25.80
CA VAL A 180 23.87 -0.01 26.15
C VAL A 180 23.31 -0.67 24.91
N LYS A 181 23.64 -1.95 24.69
CA LYS A 181 23.06 -2.74 23.60
C LYS A 181 21.55 -2.72 23.68
N GLY A 182 20.88 -2.24 22.62
CA GLY A 182 19.41 -2.15 22.58
C GLY A 182 18.79 -0.96 23.34
N GLY A 183 19.58 -0.14 24.03
CA GLY A 183 19.07 0.98 24.84
C GLY A 183 18.31 2.03 24.02
N ILE A 184 18.82 2.38 22.84
CA ILE A 184 18.13 3.29 21.89
C ILE A 184 16.78 2.71 21.45
N ALA A 185 16.77 1.43 21.10
CA ALA A 185 15.56 0.75 20.64
C ALA A 185 14.47 0.73 21.73
N ALA A 186 14.85 0.46 22.97
CA ALA A 186 13.94 0.51 24.12
C ALA A 186 13.40 1.93 24.36
N ALA A 187 14.27 2.95 24.33
CA ALA A 187 13.89 4.35 24.53
C ALA A 187 12.92 4.86 23.44
N MET A 188 13.10 4.41 22.20
CA MET A 188 12.27 4.86 21.06
C MET A 188 10.98 4.06 20.89
N SER A 189 10.87 2.85 21.43
CA SER A 189 9.75 1.91 21.13
C SER A 189 8.36 2.50 21.39
N GLY A 190 8.16 3.13 22.55
CA GLY A 190 6.90 3.75 22.92
C GLY A 190 6.53 4.94 22.04
N ALA A 191 7.50 5.82 21.75
CA ALA A 191 7.31 6.99 20.89
C ALA A 191 6.95 6.57 19.46
N MET A 192 7.61 5.56 18.92
CA MET A 192 7.32 5.02 17.58
C MET A 192 5.96 4.32 17.54
N PHE A 193 5.63 3.52 18.55
CA PHE A 193 4.33 2.84 18.61
C PHE A 193 3.17 3.83 18.65
N TYR A 194 3.13 4.72 19.63
CA TYR A 194 2.03 5.69 19.76
C TYR A 194 2.04 6.74 18.66
N GLY A 195 3.21 7.16 18.18
CA GLY A 195 3.35 8.06 17.05
C GLY A 195 2.77 7.49 15.76
N ASN A 196 3.06 6.23 15.44
CA ASN A 196 2.51 5.53 14.29
C ASN A 196 0.99 5.29 14.40
N CYS A 197 0.51 4.91 15.60
CA CYS A 197 -0.93 4.76 15.84
C CYS A 197 -1.68 6.09 15.69
N MET A 198 -1.14 7.16 16.24
CA MET A 198 -1.68 8.52 16.09
C MET A 198 -1.74 8.92 14.61
N MET A 199 -0.64 8.73 13.87
CA MET A 199 -0.60 9.01 12.43
C MET A 199 -1.64 8.19 11.67
N GLY A 200 -1.79 6.90 11.99
CA GLY A 200 -2.82 6.03 11.43
C GLY A 200 -4.22 6.58 11.66
N LEU A 201 -4.58 6.95 12.90
CA LEU A 201 -5.88 7.54 13.24
C LEU A 201 -6.14 8.84 12.47
N ILE A 202 -5.15 9.73 12.38
CA ILE A 202 -5.24 10.99 11.61
C ILE A 202 -5.47 10.69 10.12
N LEU A 203 -4.73 9.75 9.54
CA LEU A 203 -4.87 9.37 8.13
C LEU A 203 -6.24 8.74 7.83
N PHE A 204 -6.77 7.91 8.71
CA PHE A 204 -8.13 7.37 8.56
C PHE A 204 -9.20 8.44 8.75
N PHE A 205 -9.00 9.39 9.65
CA PHE A 205 -9.89 10.53 9.81
C PHE A 205 -9.91 11.41 8.55
N TRP A 206 -8.72 11.69 7.99
CA TRP A 206 -8.55 12.40 6.73
C TRP A 206 -9.14 11.64 5.53
N LEU A 207 -9.05 10.30 5.53
CA LEU A 207 -9.64 9.46 4.50
C LEU A 207 -11.17 9.45 4.57
N SER A 208 -11.79 9.63 5.74
CA SER A 208 -13.23 9.42 5.96
C SER A 208 -14.15 10.12 4.94
N PRO A 209 -14.02 11.43 4.65
CA PRO A 209 -14.86 12.07 3.63
C PRO A 209 -14.54 11.56 2.21
N ARG A 210 -13.28 11.23 1.91
CA ARG A 210 -12.84 10.70 0.61
C ARG A 210 -13.32 9.27 0.41
N TRP A 211 -13.32 8.47 1.47
CA TRP A 211 -13.83 7.10 1.46
C TRP A 211 -15.28 7.02 1.00
N VAL A 212 -16.13 7.96 1.43
CA VAL A 212 -17.53 8.03 0.96
C VAL A 212 -17.62 8.20 -0.56
N THR A 213 -16.82 9.11 -1.12
CA THR A 213 -16.76 9.34 -2.55
C THR A 213 -16.16 8.13 -3.28
N LEU A 214 -15.06 7.57 -2.75
CA LEU A 214 -14.36 6.42 -3.30
C LEU A 214 -15.28 5.19 -3.39
N GLN A 215 -16.09 4.94 -2.36
CA GLN A 215 -17.05 3.83 -2.35
C GLN A 215 -18.18 4.00 -3.40
N ARG A 216 -18.63 5.22 -3.65
CA ARG A 216 -19.61 5.51 -4.70
C ARG A 216 -19.04 5.24 -6.08
N ASP A 217 -17.82 5.74 -6.33
CA ASP A 217 -17.14 5.54 -7.61
C ASP A 217 -16.78 4.08 -7.83
N TRP A 218 -16.37 3.37 -6.77
CA TRP A 218 -16.14 1.93 -6.81
C TRP A 218 -17.41 1.17 -7.20
N ARG A 219 -18.55 1.52 -6.61
CA ARG A 219 -19.82 0.89 -6.95
C ARG A 219 -20.25 1.19 -8.38
N SER A 220 -20.03 2.41 -8.87
CA SER A 220 -20.31 2.77 -10.25
C SER A 220 -19.43 1.97 -11.23
N MET A 221 -18.16 1.80 -10.94
CA MET A 221 -17.25 0.95 -11.71
C MET A 221 -17.70 -0.53 -11.69
N GLU A 222 -18.09 -1.06 -10.52
CA GLU A 222 -18.62 -2.42 -10.42
C GLU A 222 -19.86 -2.60 -11.31
N GLN A 223 -20.81 -1.68 -11.24
CA GLN A 223 -22.04 -1.73 -12.06
C GLN A 223 -21.74 -1.65 -13.55
N PHE A 224 -20.78 -0.80 -13.96
CA PHE A 224 -20.35 -0.68 -15.35
C PHE A 224 -19.76 -2.00 -15.86
N ILE A 225 -18.83 -2.60 -15.13
CA ILE A 225 -18.19 -3.88 -15.52
C ILE A 225 -19.18 -5.05 -15.48
N ASP A 226 -20.11 -5.06 -14.51
CA ASP A 226 -21.05 -6.18 -14.30
C ASP A 226 -22.31 -6.09 -15.18
N SER A 227 -22.55 -4.97 -15.88
CA SER A 227 -23.78 -4.73 -16.69
C SER A 227 -24.06 -5.86 -17.69
N ASN A 228 -23.00 -6.44 -18.26
CA ASN A 228 -23.09 -7.49 -19.30
C ASN A 228 -22.58 -8.87 -18.84
N LYS A 229 -22.32 -9.09 -17.52
CA LYS A 229 -21.65 -10.29 -17.03
C LYS A 229 -22.49 -11.07 -16.02
N MET A 230 -22.59 -12.39 -16.23
CA MET A 230 -23.31 -13.29 -15.32
C MET A 230 -22.50 -13.72 -14.08
N GLN A 231 -21.17 -13.67 -14.13
CA GLN A 231 -20.33 -14.15 -13.03
C GLN A 231 -19.85 -12.97 -12.17
N ARG A 232 -20.02 -13.09 -10.84
CA ARG A 232 -19.52 -12.12 -9.84
C ARG A 232 -18.47 -12.76 -8.95
N PRO A 233 -17.46 -11.98 -8.49
CA PRO A 233 -16.45 -12.52 -7.59
C PRO A 233 -17.09 -12.82 -6.22
N LYS A 234 -16.77 -13.97 -5.63
CA LYS A 234 -17.13 -14.30 -4.23
C LYS A 234 -16.21 -13.51 -3.27
N LEU A 235 -16.47 -12.21 -3.16
CA LEU A 235 -15.58 -11.29 -2.47
C LEU A 235 -15.75 -11.35 -0.95
N ARG A 236 -17.00 -11.44 -0.49
CA ARG A 236 -17.40 -11.41 0.91
C ARG A 236 -16.64 -12.45 1.75
N TRP A 237 -16.65 -13.69 1.32
CA TRP A 237 -15.95 -14.77 2.02
C TRP A 237 -14.44 -14.54 2.12
N ARG A 238 -13.82 -14.04 1.04
CA ARG A 238 -12.38 -13.78 1.01
C ARG A 238 -11.98 -12.66 1.96
N LEU A 239 -12.73 -11.55 1.98
CA LEU A 239 -12.45 -10.44 2.88
C LEU A 239 -12.62 -10.86 4.34
N TYR A 240 -13.63 -11.66 4.65
CA TYR A 240 -13.83 -12.18 6.02
C TYR A 240 -12.71 -13.15 6.41
N ALA A 241 -12.31 -14.07 5.54
CA ALA A 241 -11.22 -14.98 5.82
C ALA A 241 -9.91 -14.24 6.12
N ILE A 242 -9.55 -13.24 5.27
CA ILE A 242 -8.34 -12.43 5.49
C ILE A 242 -8.42 -11.65 6.80
N SER A 243 -9.48 -10.89 7.01
CA SER A 243 -9.62 -10.05 8.20
C SER A 243 -9.71 -10.85 9.47
N SER A 244 -10.51 -11.94 9.50
CA SER A 244 -10.64 -12.80 10.69
C SER A 244 -9.34 -13.51 11.04
N THR A 245 -8.61 -14.03 10.05
CA THR A 245 -7.33 -14.72 10.30
C THR A 245 -6.31 -13.76 10.91
N ILE A 246 -6.11 -12.59 10.31
CA ILE A 246 -5.11 -11.63 10.80
C ILE A 246 -5.50 -11.07 12.17
N LEU A 247 -6.78 -10.70 12.37
CA LEU A 247 -7.24 -10.20 13.67
C LEU A 247 -7.21 -11.27 14.76
N PHE A 248 -7.52 -12.53 14.43
CA PHE A 248 -7.41 -13.65 15.36
C PHE A 248 -5.96 -13.87 15.80
N LEU A 249 -5.01 -13.90 14.87
CA LEU A 249 -3.59 -14.01 15.20
C LEU A 249 -3.09 -12.81 16.02
N ALA A 250 -3.57 -11.59 15.73
CA ALA A 250 -3.28 -10.41 16.54
C ALA A 250 -3.80 -10.52 17.96
N VAL A 251 -4.98 -11.12 18.16
CA VAL A 251 -5.54 -11.40 19.51
C VAL A 251 -4.68 -12.42 20.25
N ILE A 252 -4.24 -13.51 19.58
CA ILE A 252 -3.34 -14.51 20.20
C ILE A 252 -2.03 -13.85 20.61
N GLU A 253 -1.39 -13.07 19.73
CA GLU A 253 -0.15 -12.34 20.05
C GLU A 253 -0.36 -11.43 21.27
N HIS A 254 -1.49 -10.76 21.32
CA HIS A 254 -1.81 -9.86 22.41
C HIS A 254 -2.07 -10.58 23.74
N ILE A 255 -2.75 -11.74 23.73
CA ILE A 255 -2.93 -12.59 24.90
C ILE A 255 -1.57 -13.09 25.42
N LEU A 256 -0.67 -13.52 24.54
CA LEU A 256 0.69 -13.91 24.93
C LEU A 256 1.46 -12.74 25.56
N SER A 257 1.32 -11.53 25.04
CA SER A 257 1.90 -10.33 25.64
C SER A 257 1.38 -10.06 27.05
N ILE A 258 0.09 -10.25 27.29
CA ILE A 258 -0.51 -10.11 28.62
C ILE A 258 -0.01 -11.21 29.55
N ALA A 259 0.08 -12.46 29.09
CA ALA A 259 0.55 -13.60 29.89
C ALA A 259 2.01 -13.41 30.35
N VAL A 260 2.90 -12.91 29.47
CA VAL A 260 4.29 -12.57 29.83
C VAL A 260 4.35 -11.48 30.91
N ASN A 261 3.48 -10.48 30.84
CA ASN A 261 3.41 -9.45 31.89
C ASN A 261 2.83 -10.01 33.21
N ALA A 262 1.91 -10.98 33.15
CA ALA A 262 1.37 -11.65 34.34
C ALA A 262 2.45 -12.52 35.01
N GLU A 263 3.22 -13.31 34.26
CA GLU A 263 4.32 -14.12 34.80
C GLU A 263 5.35 -13.22 35.52
N LYS A 264 5.70 -12.06 34.97
CA LYS A 264 6.57 -11.11 35.64
C LYS A 264 6.00 -10.54 36.94
N HIS A 265 4.67 -10.44 37.01
CA HIS A 265 3.97 -10.04 38.22
C HIS A 265 4.12 -11.11 39.33
N ASP A 266 3.81 -12.38 39.04
CA ASP A 266 3.83 -13.47 40.00
C ASP A 266 5.24 -13.66 40.58
N TYR A 267 6.28 -13.53 39.75
CA TYR A 267 7.67 -13.57 40.20
C TYR A 267 8.06 -12.42 41.13
N LYS A 268 7.50 -11.21 40.94
CA LYS A 268 7.84 -10.02 41.76
C LYS A 268 7.18 -10.04 43.15
N LYS A 269 5.96 -10.56 43.25
CA LYS A 269 5.14 -10.45 44.50
C LYS A 269 5.06 -11.72 45.35
N GLY A 270 5.21 -12.92 44.78
CA GLY A 270 5.17 -14.18 45.50
C GLY A 270 3.89 -14.34 46.37
N SER A 271 2.76 -13.74 45.99
CA SER A 271 1.61 -13.52 46.84
C SER A 271 0.41 -14.38 46.38
N GLU A 272 -0.15 -15.16 47.27
CA GLU A 272 -1.37 -15.91 47.06
C GLU A 272 -2.64 -15.05 46.83
N ASN A 273 -2.54 -13.70 47.00
CA ASN A 273 -3.67 -12.77 46.90
C ASN A 273 -3.41 -11.65 45.87
N ALA A 274 -2.92 -11.98 44.66
CA ALA A 274 -2.72 -11.00 43.61
C ALA A 274 -4.06 -10.46 43.07
N THR A 275 -4.29 -9.16 43.20
CA THR A 275 -5.48 -8.49 42.67
C THR A 275 -5.29 -8.01 41.23
N PHE A 276 -6.38 -7.82 40.50
CA PHE A 276 -6.33 -7.20 39.16
C PHE A 276 -5.69 -5.81 39.19
N GLN A 277 -5.85 -5.07 40.27
CA GLN A 277 -5.20 -3.76 40.44
C GLN A 277 -3.68 -3.88 40.50
N ASP A 278 -3.14 -4.87 41.18
CA ASP A 278 -1.70 -5.12 41.25
C ASP A 278 -1.12 -5.50 39.89
N PHE A 279 -1.83 -6.38 39.14
CA PHE A 279 -1.47 -6.70 37.77
C PHE A 279 -1.42 -5.45 36.88
N LEU A 280 -2.45 -4.60 36.97
CA LEU A 280 -2.56 -3.38 36.16
C LEU A 280 -1.44 -2.38 36.50
N GLN A 281 -1.07 -2.26 37.78
CA GLN A 281 0.04 -1.42 38.21
C GLN A 281 1.35 -1.89 37.59
N ILE A 282 1.67 -3.18 37.71
CA ILE A 282 2.92 -3.75 37.16
C ILE A 282 2.93 -3.70 35.63
N TYR A 283 1.78 -3.93 34.98
CA TYR A 283 1.64 -3.73 33.54
C TYR A 283 2.01 -2.29 33.14
N CYS A 284 1.49 -1.29 33.87
CA CYS A 284 1.81 0.11 33.60
C CYS A 284 3.28 0.44 33.88
N GLU A 285 3.85 -0.06 34.97
CA GLU A 285 5.27 0.12 35.30
C GLU A 285 6.20 -0.47 34.22
N ASN A 286 5.88 -1.66 33.74
CA ASN A 286 6.72 -2.34 32.73
C ASN A 286 6.58 -1.80 31.32
N SER A 287 5.34 -1.44 30.91
CA SER A 287 5.04 -1.10 29.50
C SER A 287 4.87 0.40 29.26
N HIS A 288 4.56 1.19 30.31
CA HIS A 288 4.17 2.60 30.21
C HIS A 288 4.86 3.47 31.28
N ALA A 289 6.07 3.12 31.67
CA ALA A 289 6.88 3.89 32.64
C ALA A 289 6.93 5.38 32.28
N PHE A 290 6.95 5.72 30.98
CA PHE A 290 6.97 7.08 30.49
C PHE A 290 5.79 7.97 30.95
N ILE A 291 4.66 7.37 31.36
CA ILE A 291 3.52 8.10 31.93
C ILE A 291 3.74 8.27 33.43
N LEU A 292 4.19 7.20 34.09
CA LEU A 292 4.38 7.17 35.54
C LEU A 292 5.53 8.06 36.01
N ASP A 293 6.49 8.37 35.13
CA ASP A 293 7.52 9.39 35.39
C ASP A 293 6.94 10.81 35.59
N THR A 294 5.72 11.03 35.10
CA THR A 294 5.08 12.37 35.11
C THR A 294 3.89 12.41 36.05
N VAL A 295 3.14 11.31 36.21
CA VAL A 295 1.89 11.24 37.00
C VAL A 295 1.94 10.03 37.91
N ALA A 296 1.60 10.23 39.20
CA ALA A 296 1.51 9.14 40.16
C ALA A 296 0.44 8.12 39.73
N TYR A 297 0.75 6.82 39.93
CA TYR A 297 -0.18 5.75 39.60
C TYR A 297 -1.46 5.85 40.43
N ASN A 298 -2.60 5.67 39.76
CA ASN A 298 -3.87 5.32 40.40
C ASN A 298 -4.63 4.33 39.52
N PHE A 299 -5.60 3.61 40.08
CA PHE A 299 -6.33 2.58 39.37
C PHE A 299 -7.05 3.09 38.10
N ALA A 300 -7.68 4.28 38.19
CA ALA A 300 -8.39 4.88 37.05
C ALA A 300 -7.43 5.22 35.89
N LEU A 301 -6.24 5.75 36.20
CA LEU A 301 -5.20 6.01 35.22
C LEU A 301 -4.69 4.71 34.61
N GLY A 302 -4.48 3.65 35.42
CA GLY A 302 -4.08 2.34 34.93
C GLY A 302 -5.09 1.76 33.94
N MET A 303 -6.39 1.82 34.27
CA MET A 303 -7.47 1.40 33.38
C MET A 303 -7.50 2.19 32.07
N LEU A 304 -7.34 3.51 32.15
CA LEU A 304 -7.29 4.36 30.97
C LEU A 304 -6.11 3.98 30.05
N ILE A 305 -4.91 3.83 30.60
CA ILE A 305 -3.73 3.41 29.88
C ILE A 305 -3.95 2.06 29.20
N PHE A 306 -4.50 1.10 29.94
CA PHE A 306 -4.77 -0.24 29.43
C PHE A 306 -5.73 -0.18 28.23
N ILE A 307 -6.87 0.52 28.33
CA ILE A 307 -7.85 0.66 27.26
C ILE A 307 -7.23 1.35 26.03
N VAL A 308 -6.55 2.47 26.23
CA VAL A 308 -5.94 3.24 25.13
C VAL A 308 -4.86 2.43 24.40
N SER A 309 -4.07 1.65 25.15
CA SER A 309 -3.10 0.74 24.56
C SER A 309 -3.75 -0.29 23.64
N LYS A 310 -4.94 -0.84 24.03
CA LYS A 310 -5.69 -1.78 23.16
C LYS A 310 -6.27 -1.12 21.92
N LEU A 311 -6.79 0.11 22.04
CA LEU A 311 -7.27 0.87 20.91
C LEU A 311 -6.14 1.18 19.90
N ALA A 312 -4.97 1.55 20.42
CA ALA A 312 -3.77 1.78 19.60
C ALA A 312 -3.29 0.50 18.90
N THR A 313 -3.22 -0.62 19.61
CA THR A 313 -2.83 -1.92 19.04
C THR A 313 -3.78 -2.37 17.93
N PHE A 314 -5.09 -2.16 18.11
CA PHE A 314 -6.07 -2.45 17.05
C PHE A 314 -5.81 -1.59 15.82
N THR A 315 -5.62 -0.28 15.98
CA THR A 315 -5.37 0.66 14.88
C THR A 315 -4.15 0.22 14.05
N TRP A 316 -3.08 -0.20 14.71
CA TRP A 316 -1.89 -0.72 14.03
C TRP A 316 -2.21 -1.94 13.16
N ASN A 317 -2.85 -2.96 13.74
CA ASN A 317 -3.21 -4.18 12.99
C ASN A 317 -4.23 -3.90 11.88
N PHE A 318 -5.21 -3.03 12.15
CA PHE A 318 -6.25 -2.68 11.18
C PHE A 318 -5.70 -1.95 9.95
N THR A 319 -4.64 -1.16 10.10
CA THR A 319 -3.99 -0.47 8.97
C THR A 319 -3.57 -1.47 7.88
N ASP A 320 -2.95 -2.58 8.27
CA ASP A 320 -2.53 -3.64 7.35
C ASP A 320 -3.73 -4.40 6.78
N VAL A 321 -4.70 -4.77 7.62
CA VAL A 321 -5.94 -5.44 7.21
C VAL A 321 -6.69 -4.60 6.17
N PHE A 322 -6.79 -3.29 6.37
CA PHE A 322 -7.43 -2.37 5.45
C PHE A 322 -6.77 -2.39 4.06
N VAL A 323 -5.44 -2.28 4.01
CA VAL A 323 -4.68 -2.36 2.74
C VAL A 323 -4.90 -3.71 2.05
N MET A 324 -4.85 -4.82 2.80
CA MET A 324 -5.10 -6.17 2.27
C MET A 324 -6.50 -6.31 1.65
N MET A 325 -7.53 -5.78 2.32
CA MET A 325 -8.92 -5.85 1.85
C MET A 325 -9.13 -5.05 0.57
N VAL A 326 -8.63 -3.81 0.53
CA VAL A 326 -8.73 -2.94 -0.65
C VAL A 326 -7.99 -3.58 -1.84
N ALA A 327 -6.77 -4.05 -1.62
CA ALA A 327 -5.98 -4.72 -2.66
C ALA A 327 -6.67 -5.99 -3.18
N THR A 328 -7.25 -6.80 -2.28
CA THR A 328 -7.99 -8.01 -2.65
C THR A 328 -9.22 -7.67 -3.49
N GLY A 329 -9.97 -6.63 -3.13
CA GLY A 329 -11.14 -6.17 -3.90
C GLY A 329 -10.79 -5.84 -5.35
N LEU A 330 -9.72 -5.08 -5.57
CA LEU A 330 -9.25 -4.72 -6.91
C LEU A 330 -8.69 -5.92 -7.68
N ALA A 331 -7.86 -6.74 -7.05
CA ALA A 331 -7.25 -7.91 -7.70
C ALA A 331 -8.30 -8.95 -8.13
N GLU A 332 -9.36 -9.15 -7.35
CA GLU A 332 -10.45 -10.08 -7.72
C GLU A 332 -11.26 -9.57 -8.91
N ARG A 333 -11.43 -8.25 -9.06
CA ARG A 333 -12.07 -7.67 -10.27
C ARG A 333 -11.22 -7.89 -11.51
N TYR A 334 -9.90 -7.66 -11.46
CA TYR A 334 -9.00 -8.03 -12.56
C TYR A 334 -9.05 -9.52 -12.88
N LYS A 335 -9.03 -10.39 -11.86
CA LYS A 335 -9.10 -11.83 -12.05
C LYS A 335 -10.37 -12.27 -12.77
N MET A 336 -11.51 -11.67 -12.43
CA MET A 336 -12.77 -11.94 -13.11
C MET A 336 -12.71 -11.53 -14.58
N LEU A 337 -12.24 -10.31 -14.84
CA LEU A 337 -12.12 -9.78 -16.20
C LEU A 337 -11.15 -10.62 -17.06
N ASN A 338 -10.01 -11.02 -16.51
CA ASN A 338 -9.06 -11.91 -17.17
C ASN A 338 -9.70 -13.27 -17.54
N LYS A 339 -10.49 -13.85 -16.62
CA LYS A 339 -11.20 -15.11 -16.86
C LYS A 339 -12.20 -15.00 -18.02
N ASP A 340 -12.92 -13.88 -18.09
CA ASP A 340 -13.90 -13.63 -19.15
C ASP A 340 -13.21 -13.50 -20.51
N VAL A 341 -12.11 -12.75 -20.59
CA VAL A 341 -11.31 -12.62 -21.83
C VAL A 341 -10.76 -13.99 -22.24
N MET A 342 -10.13 -14.74 -21.33
CA MET A 342 -9.57 -16.06 -21.63
C MET A 342 -10.66 -17.04 -22.11
N ASN A 343 -11.84 -17.02 -21.49
CA ASN A 343 -12.97 -17.85 -21.91
C ASN A 343 -13.51 -17.46 -23.30
N SER A 344 -13.52 -16.17 -23.63
CA SER A 344 -13.96 -15.67 -24.93
C SER A 344 -12.97 -16.02 -26.04
N THR A 345 -11.68 -15.93 -25.75
CA THR A 345 -10.61 -16.30 -26.68
C THR A 345 -10.58 -17.82 -26.94
N SER A 346 -10.72 -18.65 -25.87
CA SER A 346 -10.65 -20.12 -26.01
C SER A 346 -11.87 -20.71 -26.70
N LYS A 347 -13.05 -20.09 -26.64
CA LYS A 347 -14.29 -20.59 -27.28
C LYS A 347 -14.41 -20.25 -28.76
N HIS A 348 -13.38 -19.70 -29.40
CA HIS A 348 -13.36 -19.33 -30.80
C HIS A 348 -14.65 -18.58 -31.24
N ARG A 349 -15.11 -17.64 -30.41
CA ARG A 349 -16.28 -16.81 -30.79
C ARG A 349 -15.88 -15.94 -31.98
N ASN A 350 -16.64 -16.02 -33.06
CA ASN A 350 -16.37 -15.31 -34.31
C ASN A 350 -16.40 -13.78 -34.17
N ALA A 351 -16.95 -13.25 -33.08
CA ALA A 351 -16.92 -11.83 -32.76
C ALA A 351 -16.65 -11.66 -31.25
N ILE A 352 -15.43 -11.20 -30.92
CA ILE A 352 -15.06 -10.80 -29.55
C ILE A 352 -15.18 -9.28 -29.47
N ASP A 353 -15.90 -8.77 -28.47
CA ASP A 353 -16.01 -7.32 -28.22
C ASP A 353 -14.77 -6.80 -27.49
N TRP A 354 -13.71 -6.58 -28.25
CA TRP A 354 -12.45 -6.01 -27.71
C TRP A 354 -12.61 -4.57 -27.23
N SER A 355 -13.54 -3.80 -27.79
CA SER A 355 -13.84 -2.44 -27.33
C SER A 355 -14.38 -2.43 -25.92
N GLY A 356 -15.38 -3.28 -25.65
CA GLY A 356 -15.95 -3.43 -24.31
C GLY A 356 -14.90 -3.89 -23.29
N TYR A 357 -14.07 -4.88 -23.63
CA TYR A 357 -12.98 -5.30 -22.75
C TYR A 357 -11.98 -4.16 -22.48
N ARG A 358 -11.56 -3.40 -23.50
CA ARG A 358 -10.67 -2.25 -23.32
C ARG A 358 -11.25 -1.21 -22.37
N GLU A 359 -12.54 -0.92 -22.48
CA GLU A 359 -13.26 0.01 -21.61
C GLU A 359 -13.32 -0.50 -20.17
N ASP A 360 -13.61 -1.78 -19.96
CA ASP A 360 -13.60 -2.43 -18.64
C ASP A 360 -12.23 -2.35 -17.97
N TYR A 361 -11.16 -2.68 -18.71
CA TYR A 361 -9.78 -2.56 -18.17
C TYR A 361 -9.41 -1.11 -17.90
N ALA A 362 -9.79 -0.17 -18.74
CA ALA A 362 -9.53 1.25 -18.54
C ALA A 362 -10.27 1.78 -17.29
N ALA A 363 -11.53 1.41 -17.10
CA ALA A 363 -12.31 1.78 -15.92
C ALA A 363 -11.69 1.23 -14.63
N LEU A 364 -11.28 -0.04 -14.62
CA LEU A 364 -10.66 -0.66 -13.48
C LEU A 364 -9.27 -0.06 -13.18
N SER A 365 -8.46 0.21 -14.21
CA SER A 365 -7.14 0.86 -14.06
C SER A 365 -7.27 2.27 -13.49
N CYS A 366 -8.28 3.02 -13.94
CA CYS A 366 -8.60 4.33 -13.41
C CYS A 366 -9.02 4.27 -11.94
N MET A 367 -9.81 3.25 -11.56
CA MET A 367 -10.19 3.01 -10.17
C MET A 367 -8.98 2.70 -9.28
N VAL A 368 -8.04 1.86 -9.73
CA VAL A 368 -6.80 1.58 -8.99
C VAL A 368 -5.99 2.86 -8.76
N LYS A 369 -5.82 3.69 -9.79
CA LYS A 369 -5.09 4.98 -9.68
C LYS A 369 -5.78 5.93 -8.69
N LYS A 370 -7.11 5.94 -8.64
CA LYS A 370 -7.87 6.74 -7.69
C LYS A 370 -7.73 6.22 -6.26
N VAL A 371 -7.85 4.92 -6.07
CA VAL A 371 -7.62 4.26 -4.78
C VAL A 371 -6.21 4.55 -4.30
N ASP A 372 -5.19 4.38 -5.15
CA ASP A 372 -3.80 4.68 -4.82
C ASP A 372 -3.64 6.13 -4.36
N SER A 373 -4.22 7.09 -5.07
CA SER A 373 -4.19 8.51 -4.68
C SER A 373 -4.73 8.78 -3.27
N ASP A 374 -5.77 8.04 -2.86
CA ASP A 374 -6.44 8.26 -1.57
C ASP A 374 -5.80 7.47 -0.41
N ILE A 375 -5.21 6.29 -0.67
CA ILE A 375 -4.68 5.41 0.39
C ILE A 375 -3.14 5.31 0.43
N ALA A 376 -2.41 5.90 -0.53
CA ALA A 376 -0.94 5.83 -0.58
C ALA A 376 -0.24 6.28 0.73
N PRO A 377 -0.73 7.30 1.49
CA PRO A 377 -0.15 7.63 2.78
C PRO A 377 -0.31 6.52 3.82
N ILE A 378 -1.45 5.81 3.81
CA ILE A 378 -1.72 4.68 4.71
C ILE A 378 -0.82 3.48 4.35
N ILE A 379 -0.60 3.24 3.06
CA ILE A 379 0.32 2.21 2.58
C ILE A 379 1.74 2.51 3.03
N LEU A 380 2.22 3.75 2.86
CA LEU A 380 3.55 4.15 3.33
C LEU A 380 3.70 3.94 4.83
N LEU A 381 2.71 4.36 5.62
CA LEU A 381 2.71 4.17 7.08
C LEU A 381 2.78 2.69 7.45
N SER A 382 1.98 1.83 6.82
CA SER A 382 1.96 0.38 7.03
C SER A 382 3.34 -0.23 6.80
N PHE A 383 3.96 0.05 5.65
CA PHE A 383 5.28 -0.52 5.32
C PHE A 383 6.40 0.03 6.21
N ALA A 384 6.43 1.34 6.46
CA ALA A 384 7.42 1.96 7.34
C ALA A 384 7.35 1.41 8.77
N ASN A 385 6.12 1.28 9.29
CA ASN A 385 5.86 0.73 10.61
C ASN A 385 6.30 -0.74 10.71
N ASN A 386 5.92 -1.57 9.75
CA ASN A 386 6.29 -2.99 9.73
C ASN A 386 7.81 -3.17 9.63
N LEU A 387 8.48 -2.40 8.77
CA LEU A 387 9.94 -2.44 8.63
C LEU A 387 10.63 -2.05 9.95
N TYR A 388 10.19 -0.94 10.57
CA TYR A 388 10.75 -0.49 11.85
C TYR A 388 10.65 -1.56 12.93
N PHE A 389 9.46 -2.16 13.13
CA PHE A 389 9.27 -3.16 14.18
C PHE A 389 9.96 -4.49 13.88
N ILE A 390 10.13 -4.88 12.61
CA ILE A 390 10.96 -6.04 12.23
C ILE A 390 12.42 -5.78 12.64
N CYS A 391 12.97 -4.61 12.30
CA CYS A 391 14.33 -4.23 12.68
C CYS A 391 14.50 -4.17 14.21
N LEU A 392 13.52 -3.59 14.91
CA LEU A 392 13.52 -3.49 16.37
C LEU A 392 13.53 -4.89 17.03
N GLN A 393 12.68 -5.80 16.57
CA GLN A 393 12.64 -7.16 17.12
C GLN A 393 13.92 -7.95 16.81
N LEU A 394 14.50 -7.79 15.62
CA LEU A 394 15.80 -8.39 15.31
C LEU A 394 16.90 -7.87 16.26
N LEU A 395 16.94 -6.57 16.50
CA LEU A 395 17.91 -5.94 17.42
C LEU A 395 17.71 -6.46 18.86
N ASN A 396 16.47 -6.54 19.33
CA ASN A 396 16.15 -7.07 20.66
C ASN A 396 16.50 -8.57 20.78
N GLY A 397 16.31 -9.37 19.73
CA GLY A 397 16.68 -10.78 19.72
C GLY A 397 18.17 -11.04 19.84
N LEU A 398 19.00 -10.12 19.31
CA LEU A 398 20.46 -10.21 19.41
C LEU A 398 21.01 -9.79 20.79
N SER A 399 20.24 -9.03 21.57
CA SER A 399 20.66 -8.51 22.87
C SER A 399 20.17 -9.35 24.06
N LYS A 400 19.33 -10.35 23.84
CA LYS A 400 18.71 -11.15 24.92
C LYS A 400 19.68 -12.15 25.52
N SER A 401 19.83 -12.08 26.85
CA SER A 401 20.44 -13.07 27.73
C SER A 401 19.36 -13.63 28.65
N GLU A 402 19.37 -14.92 28.92
CA GLU A 402 18.50 -15.71 29.81
C GLU A 402 17.06 -15.20 30.03
N ASN A 403 16.09 -15.84 29.37
CA ASN A 403 14.66 -15.50 29.49
C ASN A 403 13.84 -16.73 29.88
N SER A 404 12.68 -16.47 30.49
CA SER A 404 11.62 -17.47 30.68
C SER A 404 11.23 -18.13 29.35
N ILE A 405 10.74 -19.37 29.40
CA ILE A 405 10.21 -20.10 28.24
C ILE A 405 9.09 -19.27 27.60
N LEU A 406 8.21 -18.68 28.39
CA LEU A 406 7.08 -17.88 27.92
C LEU A 406 7.54 -16.60 27.20
N ASP A 407 8.58 -15.91 27.71
CA ASP A 407 9.22 -14.78 27.03
C ASP A 407 9.75 -15.15 25.63
N ASN A 408 10.35 -16.34 25.53
CA ASN A 408 10.87 -16.81 24.24
C ASN A 408 9.74 -17.17 23.26
N VAL A 409 8.68 -17.85 23.72
CA VAL A 409 7.50 -18.18 22.91
C VAL A 409 6.83 -16.90 22.41
N TYR A 410 6.66 -15.90 23.26
CA TYR A 410 6.10 -14.61 22.88
C TYR A 410 7.00 -13.90 21.85
N PHE A 411 8.31 -13.83 22.09
CA PHE A 411 9.24 -13.16 21.19
C PHE A 411 9.23 -13.77 19.78
N PHE A 412 9.39 -15.09 19.67
CA PHE A 412 9.39 -15.77 18.38
C PHE A 412 8.00 -15.74 17.72
N GLY A 413 6.93 -15.93 18.50
CA GLY A 413 5.55 -15.86 18.00
C GLY A 413 5.19 -14.49 17.44
N SER A 414 5.51 -13.42 18.18
CA SER A 414 5.30 -12.04 17.75
C SER A 414 6.15 -11.69 16.50
N PHE A 415 7.41 -12.14 16.45
CA PHE A 415 8.27 -11.93 15.28
C PHE A 415 7.74 -12.64 14.03
N ILE A 416 7.35 -13.93 14.16
CA ILE A 416 6.78 -14.70 13.05
C ILE A 416 5.47 -14.06 12.58
N PHE A 417 4.61 -13.62 13.49
CA PHE A 417 3.36 -12.93 13.15
C PHE A 417 3.62 -11.62 12.40
N LEU A 418 4.55 -10.80 12.87
CA LEU A 418 4.91 -9.51 12.24
C LEU A 418 5.46 -9.71 10.83
N VAL A 419 6.39 -10.65 10.64
CA VAL A 419 6.97 -10.98 9.33
C VAL A 419 5.90 -11.58 8.42
N GLY A 420 5.11 -12.55 8.91
CA GLY A 420 4.04 -13.20 8.15
C GLY A 420 2.97 -12.20 7.69
N ARG A 421 2.58 -11.25 8.56
CA ARG A 421 1.65 -10.17 8.22
C ARG A 421 2.22 -9.26 7.13
N THR A 422 3.47 -8.83 7.25
CA THR A 422 4.15 -7.99 6.25
C THR A 422 4.23 -8.68 4.89
N VAL A 423 4.59 -9.95 4.86
CA VAL A 423 4.61 -10.77 3.63
C VAL A 423 3.20 -10.85 3.04
N THR A 424 2.18 -11.08 3.86
CA THR A 424 0.79 -11.20 3.40
C THR A 424 0.28 -9.89 2.79
N VAL A 425 0.53 -8.73 3.44
CA VAL A 425 0.21 -7.40 2.87
C VAL A 425 0.86 -7.24 1.50
N THR A 426 2.16 -7.53 1.39
CA THR A 426 2.91 -7.37 0.15
C THR A 426 2.38 -8.28 -0.95
N LEU A 427 2.15 -9.57 -0.64
CA LEU A 427 1.64 -10.55 -1.60
C LEU A 427 0.24 -10.20 -2.11
N LEU A 428 -0.69 -9.84 -1.21
CA LEU A 428 -2.05 -9.48 -1.60
C LEU A 428 -2.09 -8.20 -2.43
N THR A 429 -1.24 -7.23 -2.09
CA THR A 429 -1.17 -5.96 -2.80
C THR A 429 -0.50 -6.10 -4.18
N SER A 430 0.57 -6.89 -4.31
CA SER A 430 1.25 -7.14 -5.58
C SER A 430 0.38 -7.89 -6.60
N ARG A 431 -0.65 -8.63 -6.13
CA ARG A 431 -1.62 -9.31 -7.02
C ARG A 431 -2.31 -8.37 -8.00
N ILE A 432 -2.48 -7.09 -7.66
CA ILE A 432 -3.07 -6.11 -8.58
C ILE A 432 -2.21 -5.98 -9.83
N ASN A 433 -0.90 -5.79 -9.64
CA ASN A 433 0.05 -5.70 -10.76
C ASN A 433 0.12 -6.99 -11.57
N ASP A 434 0.16 -8.15 -10.89
CA ASP A 434 0.19 -9.44 -11.59
C ASP A 434 -1.08 -9.68 -12.42
N GLN A 435 -2.26 -9.41 -11.84
CA GLN A 435 -3.54 -9.62 -12.51
C GLN A 435 -3.77 -8.62 -13.63
N SER A 436 -3.26 -7.38 -13.53
CA SER A 436 -3.41 -6.38 -14.59
C SER A 436 -2.70 -6.77 -15.90
N LYS A 437 -1.67 -7.62 -15.83
CA LYS A 437 -0.86 -8.06 -16.99
C LYS A 437 -1.13 -9.51 -17.41
N LEU A 438 -1.93 -10.25 -16.64
CA LEU A 438 -2.11 -11.70 -16.83
C LEU A 438 -2.73 -12.07 -18.18
N VAL A 439 -3.51 -11.19 -18.78
CA VAL A 439 -4.20 -11.45 -20.05
C VAL A 439 -3.31 -11.23 -21.28
N LEU A 440 -2.18 -10.54 -21.15
CA LEU A 440 -1.29 -10.21 -22.28
C LEU A 440 -0.88 -11.42 -23.15
N PRO A 441 -0.47 -12.58 -22.57
CA PRO A 441 -0.15 -13.74 -23.37
C PRO A 441 -1.31 -14.25 -24.23
N ALA A 442 -2.55 -14.16 -23.72
CA ALA A 442 -3.75 -14.56 -24.46
C ALA A 442 -4.06 -13.58 -25.61
N LEU A 443 -3.78 -12.29 -25.41
CA LEU A 443 -3.94 -11.27 -26.46
C LEU A 443 -2.89 -11.41 -27.56
N TYR A 444 -1.63 -11.72 -27.22
CA TYR A 444 -0.59 -11.97 -28.22
C TYR A 444 -0.83 -13.23 -29.05
N ASN A 445 -1.51 -14.23 -28.48
CA ASN A 445 -1.80 -15.50 -29.13
C ASN A 445 -3.21 -15.55 -29.76
N CYS A 446 -3.93 -14.41 -29.85
CA CYS A 446 -5.22 -14.41 -30.50
C CYS A 446 -5.09 -14.60 -32.03
N SER A 447 -6.09 -15.26 -32.66
CA SER A 447 -6.07 -15.54 -34.10
C SER A 447 -6.14 -14.25 -34.92
N ALA A 448 -5.52 -14.26 -36.11
CA ALA A 448 -5.53 -13.13 -37.02
C ALA A 448 -6.96 -12.69 -37.40
N SER A 449 -7.93 -13.62 -37.41
CA SER A 449 -9.33 -13.32 -37.69
C SER A 449 -10.04 -12.53 -36.58
N THR A 450 -9.52 -12.58 -35.34
CA THR A 450 -10.07 -11.87 -34.17
C THR A 450 -9.25 -10.67 -33.76
N TYR A 451 -8.03 -10.51 -34.29
CA TYR A 451 -7.14 -9.37 -34.04
C TYR A 451 -7.62 -8.14 -34.82
N ASN A 452 -7.81 -7.05 -34.12
CA ASN A 452 -8.22 -5.77 -34.69
C ASN A 452 -7.56 -4.59 -33.95
N VAL A 453 -7.82 -3.36 -34.39
CA VAL A 453 -7.26 -2.13 -33.81
C VAL A 453 -7.58 -2.00 -32.31
N GLU A 454 -8.75 -2.47 -31.87
CA GLU A 454 -9.12 -2.42 -30.44
C GLU A 454 -8.30 -3.41 -29.61
N THR A 455 -7.91 -4.56 -30.19
CA THR A 455 -6.96 -5.50 -29.54
C THR A 455 -5.60 -4.84 -29.35
N GLU A 456 -5.10 -4.15 -30.36
CA GLU A 456 -3.83 -3.41 -30.30
C GLU A 456 -3.88 -2.29 -29.23
N ARG A 457 -4.97 -1.52 -29.21
CA ARG A 457 -5.20 -0.50 -28.18
C ARG A 457 -5.26 -1.08 -26.76
N LEU A 458 -5.86 -2.25 -26.60
CA LEU A 458 -5.92 -2.94 -25.33
C LEU A 458 -4.51 -3.42 -24.90
N ILE A 459 -3.75 -4.02 -25.82
CA ILE A 459 -2.36 -4.42 -25.57
C ILE A 459 -1.53 -3.19 -25.16
N TYR A 460 -1.64 -2.08 -25.89
CA TYR A 460 -0.95 -0.84 -25.57
C TYR A 460 -1.30 -0.33 -24.18
N LEU A 461 -2.59 -0.31 -23.83
CA LEU A 461 -3.07 0.09 -22.49
C LEU A 461 -2.42 -0.76 -21.39
N LEU A 462 -2.43 -2.09 -21.55
CA LEU A 462 -1.94 -3.03 -20.53
C LEU A 462 -0.40 -3.05 -20.42
N THR A 463 0.31 -2.71 -21.47
CA THR A 463 1.79 -2.68 -21.47
C THR A 463 2.35 -1.34 -20.99
N THR A 464 1.67 -0.24 -21.31
CA THR A 464 2.13 1.12 -21.01
C THR A 464 1.72 1.56 -19.60
N ASP A 465 0.55 1.15 -19.14
CA ASP A 465 0.07 1.50 -17.81
C ASP A 465 0.71 0.60 -16.72
N GLU A 466 1.49 1.20 -15.86
CA GLU A 466 1.99 0.53 -14.65
C GLU A 466 0.93 0.60 -13.55
N ILE A 467 0.15 -0.49 -13.43
CA ILE A 467 -0.93 -0.61 -12.46
C ILE A 467 -0.42 -1.30 -11.21
N ALA A 468 -0.20 -0.54 -10.14
CA ALA A 468 0.17 -1.01 -8.81
C ALA A 468 -0.29 0.00 -7.76
N LEU A 469 -0.47 -0.45 -6.52
CA LEU A 469 -0.56 0.46 -5.38
C LEU A 469 0.84 0.89 -4.95
N THR A 470 0.95 2.13 -4.45
CA THR A 470 2.23 2.75 -4.13
C THR A 470 2.28 3.30 -2.70
N GLY A 471 3.46 3.37 -2.11
CA GLY A 471 3.69 4.16 -0.90
C GLY A 471 4.06 5.60 -1.26
N LEU A 472 3.07 6.47 -1.50
CA LEU A 472 3.26 7.87 -1.92
C LEU A 472 4.19 8.02 -3.15
N ARG A 473 4.16 7.06 -4.07
CA ARG A 473 5.03 7.00 -5.27
C ARG A 473 6.54 6.84 -4.99
N PHE A 474 6.95 6.65 -3.72
CA PHE A 474 8.33 6.29 -3.42
C PHE A 474 8.68 4.89 -3.90
N PHE A 475 7.72 3.98 -3.86
CA PHE A 475 7.84 2.61 -4.34
C PHE A 475 6.49 2.08 -4.82
N SER A 476 6.53 1.20 -5.83
CA SER A 476 5.36 0.44 -6.32
C SER A 476 5.39 -0.98 -5.73
N ILE A 477 4.25 -1.45 -5.21
CA ILE A 477 4.19 -2.78 -4.59
C ILE A 477 3.98 -3.81 -5.69
N THR A 478 5.09 -4.41 -6.11
CA THR A 478 5.18 -5.50 -7.08
C THR A 478 5.84 -6.72 -6.44
N ARG A 479 5.86 -7.87 -7.12
CA ARG A 479 6.60 -9.05 -6.62
C ARG A 479 8.10 -8.78 -6.48
N ASN A 480 8.67 -7.99 -7.38
CA ASN A 480 10.09 -7.61 -7.32
C ASN A 480 10.40 -6.78 -6.07
N PHE A 481 9.47 -5.92 -5.64
CA PHE A 481 9.59 -5.17 -4.39
C PHE A 481 9.69 -6.10 -3.16
N MET A 482 8.96 -7.22 -3.16
CA MET A 482 9.04 -8.21 -2.08
C MET A 482 10.44 -8.84 -2.00
N LEU A 483 11.03 -9.17 -3.14
CA LEU A 483 12.40 -9.72 -3.19
C LEU A 483 13.42 -8.69 -2.70
N ALA A 484 13.31 -7.44 -3.13
CA ALA A 484 14.18 -6.35 -2.67
C ALA A 484 14.11 -6.17 -1.13
N ASN A 485 12.91 -6.18 -0.54
CA ASN A 485 12.74 -6.12 0.91
C ASN A 485 13.31 -7.36 1.64
N ALA A 486 13.22 -8.54 1.04
CA ALA A 486 13.86 -9.73 1.59
C ALA A 486 15.38 -9.59 1.59
N PHE A 487 15.98 -9.02 0.53
CA PHE A 487 17.42 -8.74 0.44
C PHE A 487 17.86 -7.67 1.46
N THR A 488 17.07 -6.62 1.69
CA THR A 488 17.35 -5.59 2.72
C THR A 488 17.44 -6.22 4.12
N LYS A 489 16.70 -7.31 4.37
CA LYS A 489 16.77 -8.12 5.58
C LYS A 489 18.16 -8.78 5.77
N TYR A 490 18.81 -9.21 4.69
CA TYR A 490 20.19 -9.73 4.73
C TYR A 490 21.19 -8.59 4.94
N THR A 491 20.96 -7.43 4.35
CA THR A 491 21.84 -6.25 4.51
C THR A 491 21.79 -5.67 5.92
N CYS A 492 20.61 -5.62 6.56
CA CYS A 492 20.48 -5.27 7.97
C CYS A 492 21.24 -6.25 8.89
N ARG A 493 21.27 -7.53 8.54
CA ARG A 493 22.06 -8.53 9.29
C ARG A 493 23.56 -8.27 9.18
N TRP A 494 24.04 -7.80 8.03
CA TRP A 494 25.43 -7.38 7.80
C TRP A 494 25.79 -6.10 8.56
N LEU A 495 24.92 -5.10 8.57
CA LEU A 495 25.11 -3.83 9.30
C LEU A 495 25.12 -3.99 10.82
N VAL A 496 24.51 -5.04 11.35
CA VAL A 496 24.48 -5.36 12.79
C VAL A 496 25.69 -6.21 13.20
N GLN A 497 26.41 -6.79 12.24
CA GLN A 497 27.65 -7.54 12.48
C GLN A 497 28.93 -6.67 12.39
N LEU A 498 28.81 -5.42 11.92
CA LEU A 498 29.83 -4.37 11.99
C LEU A 498 29.63 -3.51 13.24
#